data_30e38db65d71267ef484b9dbe7523a54
#
_entry.id   30e38db65d71267ef484b9dbe7523a54
#
_cell.length_a   1.000
_cell.length_b   1.000
_cell.length_c   1.000
_cell.angle_alpha   90.00
_cell.angle_beta   90.00
_cell.angle_gamma   90.00
#
_symmetry.space_group_name_H-M   'P 1'
#
loop_
_entity.id
_entity.type
_entity.pdbx_description
1 polymer ?
#
loop_
_entity_poly.entity_id
_entity_poly.type
_entity_poly.pdbx_seq_one_letter_code
_entity_poly.pdbx_strand_id
1 'polypeptide(L)'
;MECRLKAKKCGGCPMLGLDYAEQLKQKEAAVRKLVGKYGPVAPIRGAETPCHYRNKVISTFAAGPGGKLVSGIYAAGTHKVLPVESCLLQDEVLDTVMQAVRAAA
;
A
#
# COMPACT_ATOMS: atom_id res chain seq x y z
N MET A 1 -12.27 2.86 -0.81
CA MET A 1 -11.13 3.57 -0.19
C MET A 1 -10.52 4.56 -1.17
N GLU A 2 -10.30 5.76 -0.73
CA GLU A 2 -9.66 6.77 -1.55
C GLU A 2 -8.30 7.16 -0.96
N CYS A 3 -7.30 7.29 -1.81
CA CYS A 3 -5.96 7.68 -1.43
C CYS A 3 -5.47 8.78 -2.38
N ARG A 4 -4.94 9.86 -1.82
CA ARG A 4 -4.42 10.97 -2.61
C ARG A 4 -3.26 10.62 -3.52
N LEU A 5 -2.51 9.57 -3.18
CA LEU A 5 -1.35 9.13 -3.96
C LEU A 5 -1.72 8.25 -5.16
N LYS A 6 -2.96 7.82 -5.26
CA LYS A 6 -3.43 7.02 -6.40
C LYS A 6 -3.22 7.75 -7.73
N ALA A 7 -3.59 9.03 -7.78
CA ALA A 7 -3.41 9.85 -8.99
C ALA A 7 -1.93 10.05 -9.33
N LYS A 8 -1.03 9.91 -8.37
CA LYS A 8 0.42 10.01 -8.57
C LYS A 8 1.08 8.67 -8.88
N LYS A 9 0.29 7.63 -9.12
CA LYS A 9 0.75 6.29 -9.47
C LYS A 9 1.64 5.65 -8.40
N CYS A 10 1.26 5.78 -7.12
CA CYS A 10 1.94 5.09 -6.04
C CYS A 10 1.95 3.58 -6.30
N GLY A 11 3.13 2.94 -6.14
CA GLY A 11 3.32 1.52 -6.39
C GLY A 11 2.85 0.59 -5.28
N GLY A 12 2.30 1.13 -4.19
CA GLY A 12 1.96 0.35 -3.00
C GLY A 12 0.65 -0.43 -3.08
N CYS A 13 -0.28 -0.05 -3.96
CA CYS A 13 -1.63 -0.60 -3.99
C CYS A 13 -2.14 -0.80 -5.41
N PRO A 14 -1.87 -1.96 -6.03
CA PRO A 14 -2.28 -2.18 -7.42
C PRO A 14 -3.79 -2.29 -7.60
N MET A 15 -4.56 -2.62 -6.57
CA MET A 15 -6.00 -2.82 -6.65
C MET A 15 -6.83 -1.74 -5.97
N LEU A 16 -6.24 -0.61 -5.62
CA LEU A 16 -6.90 0.44 -4.84
C LEU A 16 -8.15 1.03 -5.52
N GLY A 17 -8.21 1.00 -6.84
CA GLY A 17 -9.36 1.51 -7.60
C GLY A 17 -10.60 0.64 -7.58
N LEU A 18 -10.52 -0.56 -7.01
CA LEU A 18 -11.63 -1.52 -6.96
C LEU A 18 -12.29 -1.52 -5.59
N ASP A 19 -13.61 -1.76 -5.57
CA ASP A 19 -14.30 -2.05 -4.32
C ASP A 19 -13.66 -3.27 -3.64
N TYR A 20 -13.67 -3.27 -2.31
CA TYR A 20 -13.06 -4.37 -1.57
C TYR A 20 -13.69 -5.73 -1.91
N ALA A 21 -15.00 -5.78 -2.07
CA ALA A 21 -15.70 -7.00 -2.49
C ALA A 21 -15.18 -7.50 -3.85
N GLU A 22 -14.94 -6.60 -4.80
CA GLU A 22 -14.38 -6.95 -6.11
C GLU A 22 -12.92 -7.40 -5.99
N GLN A 23 -12.12 -6.76 -5.14
CA GLN A 23 -10.76 -7.21 -4.85
C GLN A 23 -10.73 -8.64 -4.33
N LEU A 24 -11.62 -8.97 -3.37
CA LEU A 24 -11.73 -10.32 -2.82
C LEU A 24 -12.11 -11.34 -3.89
N LYS A 25 -13.08 -10.99 -4.73
CA LYS A 25 -13.52 -11.85 -5.83
C LYS A 25 -12.40 -12.17 -6.81
N GLN A 26 -11.64 -11.16 -7.21
CA GLN A 26 -10.51 -11.35 -8.13
C GLN A 26 -9.39 -12.17 -7.52
N LYS A 27 -9.09 -11.96 -6.25
CA LYS A 27 -8.06 -12.73 -5.54
C LYS A 27 -8.46 -14.20 -5.40
N GLU A 28 -9.72 -14.47 -5.04
CA GLU A 28 -10.22 -15.83 -4.96
C GLU A 28 -10.15 -16.53 -6.32
N ALA A 29 -10.59 -15.86 -7.39
CA ALA A 29 -10.53 -16.39 -8.75
C ALA A 29 -9.09 -16.71 -9.17
N ALA A 30 -8.13 -15.84 -8.85
CA ALA A 30 -6.73 -16.05 -9.16
C ALA A 30 -6.16 -17.29 -8.45
N VAL A 31 -6.47 -17.45 -7.16
CA VAL A 31 -6.03 -18.62 -6.39
C VAL A 31 -6.67 -19.91 -6.94
N ARG A 32 -7.96 -19.89 -7.24
CA ARG A 32 -8.64 -21.06 -7.84
C ARG A 32 -8.04 -21.45 -9.18
N LYS A 33 -7.68 -20.48 -10.00
CA LYS A 33 -7.03 -20.73 -11.29
C LYS A 33 -5.68 -21.41 -11.14
N LEU A 34 -4.89 -21.00 -10.11
CA LEU A 34 -3.54 -21.53 -9.90
C LEU A 34 -3.54 -22.88 -9.23
N VAL A 35 -4.36 -23.11 -8.23
CA VAL A 35 -4.28 -24.29 -7.37
C VAL A 35 -5.54 -25.16 -7.35
N GLY A 36 -6.64 -24.73 -7.96
CA GLY A 36 -7.91 -25.45 -7.95
C GLY A 36 -7.84 -26.88 -8.51
N LYS A 37 -6.93 -27.11 -9.44
CA LYS A 37 -6.68 -28.45 -10.01
C LYS A 37 -6.05 -29.43 -9.03
N TYR A 38 -5.49 -28.97 -7.94
CA TYR A 38 -4.84 -29.81 -6.92
C TYR A 38 -5.76 -30.16 -5.77
N GLY A 39 -6.86 -29.44 -5.61
CA GLY A 39 -7.82 -29.70 -4.52
C GLY A 39 -8.82 -28.55 -4.36
N PRO A 40 -9.77 -28.71 -3.42
CA PRO A 40 -10.75 -27.65 -3.16
C PRO A 40 -10.09 -26.39 -2.60
N VAL A 41 -10.65 -25.24 -2.99
CA VAL A 41 -10.20 -23.92 -2.50
C VAL A 41 -11.34 -23.36 -1.64
N ALA A 42 -11.06 -23.10 -0.37
CA ALA A 42 -12.05 -22.51 0.52
C ALA A 42 -12.39 -21.07 0.09
N PRO A 43 -13.60 -20.56 0.42
CA PRO A 43 -13.94 -19.17 0.16
C PRO A 43 -12.96 -18.22 0.82
N ILE A 44 -12.65 -17.13 0.14
CA ILE A 44 -11.74 -16.10 0.68
C ILE A 44 -12.37 -15.42 1.90
N ARG A 45 -11.56 -15.14 2.90
CA ARG A 45 -11.97 -14.35 4.05
C ARG A 45 -11.42 -12.94 3.92
N GLY A 46 -12.31 -11.95 3.96
CA GLY A 46 -11.94 -10.56 3.96
C GLY A 46 -11.63 -10.05 5.37
N ALA A 47 -10.86 -8.96 5.44
CA ALA A 47 -10.67 -8.22 6.68
C ALA A 47 -11.92 -7.39 6.98
N GLU A 48 -12.29 -7.27 8.26
CA GLU A 48 -13.41 -6.42 8.66
C GLU A 48 -13.12 -4.95 8.33
N THR A 49 -11.89 -4.51 8.59
CA THR A 49 -11.43 -3.15 8.29
C THR A 49 -10.18 -3.25 7.42
N PRO A 50 -10.31 -3.12 6.09
CA PRO A 50 -9.17 -3.27 5.17
C PRO A 50 -8.28 -2.02 5.09
N CYS A 51 -8.07 -1.34 6.21
CA CYS A 51 -7.23 -0.15 6.34
C CYS A 51 -6.35 -0.29 7.58
N HIS A 52 -5.20 0.39 7.57
CA HIS A 52 -4.30 0.48 8.72
C HIS A 52 -3.89 -0.88 9.32
N TYR A 53 -3.81 -1.90 8.48
CA TYR A 53 -3.47 -3.27 8.90
C TYR A 53 -2.00 -3.62 8.74
N ARG A 54 -1.23 -2.81 8.00
CA ARG A 54 0.20 -3.05 7.81
C ARG A 54 0.98 -2.56 9.01
N ASN A 55 1.69 -3.47 9.66
CA ASN A 55 2.55 -3.18 10.81
C ASN A 55 4.04 -3.24 10.48
N LYS A 56 4.38 -3.46 9.22
CA LYS A 56 5.75 -3.38 8.68
C LYS A 56 5.70 -2.65 7.37
N VAL A 57 6.52 -1.61 7.23
CA VAL A 57 6.63 -0.84 5.99
C VAL A 57 8.07 -0.55 5.68
N ILE A 58 8.37 -0.32 4.42
CA ILE A 58 9.66 0.16 3.96
C ILE A 58 9.43 1.53 3.35
N SER A 59 10.07 2.54 3.91
CA SER A 59 9.97 3.91 3.43
C SER A 59 11.33 4.36 2.94
N THR A 60 11.38 4.96 1.77
CA THR A 60 12.61 5.41 1.14
C THR A 60 12.76 6.91 1.34
N PHE A 61 13.94 7.35 1.78
CA PHE A 61 14.28 8.76 1.89
C PHE A 61 14.92 9.26 0.60
N ALA A 62 14.61 10.49 0.23
CA ALA A 62 15.18 11.14 -0.93
C ALA A 62 15.22 12.65 -0.73
N ALA A 63 16.05 13.34 -1.52
CA ALA A 63 16.03 14.79 -1.58
C ALA A 63 14.85 15.24 -2.42
N GLY A 64 14.00 16.08 -1.85
CA GLY A 64 12.86 16.68 -2.54
C GLY A 64 13.18 18.08 -3.05
N PRO A 65 12.17 18.81 -3.57
CA PRO A 65 12.33 20.19 -4.03
C PRO A 65 12.93 21.09 -2.94
N GLY A 66 13.89 21.93 -3.31
CA GLY A 66 14.55 22.83 -2.37
C GLY A 66 15.49 22.15 -1.38
N GLY A 67 15.91 20.91 -1.65
CA GLY A 67 16.81 20.17 -0.77
C GLY A 67 16.11 19.58 0.47
N LYS A 68 14.80 19.67 0.55
CA LYS A 68 14.03 19.08 1.66
C LYS A 68 14.09 17.57 1.62
N LEU A 69 14.30 16.95 2.77
CA LEU A 69 14.23 15.50 2.89
C LEU A 69 12.77 15.05 2.81
N VAL A 70 12.51 14.09 1.92
CA VAL A 70 11.20 13.45 1.79
C VAL A 70 11.34 11.97 2.05
N SER A 71 10.26 11.32 2.47
CA SER A 71 10.20 9.88 2.65
C SER A 71 8.88 9.34 2.11
N GLY A 72 8.93 8.18 1.51
CA GLY A 72 7.72 7.61 0.93
C GLY A 72 7.99 6.35 0.13
N ILE A 73 7.16 6.14 -0.88
CA ILE A 73 7.12 4.94 -1.71
C ILE A 73 7.41 5.31 -3.15
N TYR A 74 8.06 4.40 -3.88
CA TYR A 74 8.30 4.62 -5.31
C TYR A 74 6.98 4.68 -6.09
N ALA A 75 6.88 5.61 -7.02
CA ALA A 75 5.83 5.57 -8.02
C ALA A 75 5.95 4.29 -8.85
N ALA A 76 4.82 3.72 -9.26
CA ALA A 76 4.78 2.44 -9.97
C ALA A 76 5.72 2.44 -11.18
N GLY A 77 6.54 1.40 -11.28
CA GLY A 77 7.50 1.23 -12.37
C GLY A 77 8.69 2.19 -12.37
N THR A 78 8.91 2.92 -11.30
CA THR A 78 10.00 3.93 -11.20
C THR A 78 10.75 3.83 -9.88
N HIS A 79 11.85 4.58 -9.78
CA HIS A 79 12.55 4.82 -8.52
C HIS A 79 12.31 6.25 -7.99
N LYS A 80 11.26 6.89 -8.48
CA LYS A 80 10.86 8.21 -7.99
C LYS A 80 10.09 8.06 -6.69
N VAL A 81 10.59 8.67 -5.62
CA VAL A 81 9.93 8.64 -4.31
C VAL A 81 8.76 9.61 -4.30
N LEU A 82 7.57 9.09 -4.01
CA LEU A 82 6.40 9.90 -3.73
C LEU A 82 6.35 10.18 -2.23
N PRO A 83 6.34 11.44 -1.80
CA PRO A 83 6.24 11.77 -0.38
C PRO A 83 4.94 11.21 0.23
N VAL A 84 5.06 10.53 1.35
CA VAL A 84 3.92 9.97 2.08
C VAL A 84 3.89 10.56 3.48
N GLU A 85 2.84 11.31 3.80
CA GLU A 85 2.59 11.79 5.16
C GLU A 85 1.74 10.79 5.94
N SER A 86 0.75 10.19 5.29
CA SER A 86 -0.08 9.14 5.85
C SER A 86 -0.48 8.15 4.77
N CYS A 87 -0.66 6.90 5.16
CA CYS A 87 -1.06 5.84 4.24
C CYS A 87 -2.24 5.07 4.83
N LEU A 88 -3.28 4.85 4.03
CA LEU A 88 -4.49 4.14 4.47
C LEU A 88 -4.23 2.68 4.87
N LEU A 89 -3.14 2.08 4.40
CA LEU A 89 -2.83 0.68 4.69
C LEU A 89 -1.90 0.51 5.89
N GLN A 90 -1.10 1.52 6.20
CA GLN A 90 -0.13 1.46 7.30
C GLN A 90 -0.81 1.76 8.63
N ASP A 91 -0.36 1.10 9.69
CA ASP A 91 -0.74 1.49 11.02
C ASP A 91 -0.37 2.97 11.24
N GLU A 92 -1.25 3.73 11.84
CA GLU A 92 -1.06 5.18 12.04
C GLU A 92 0.19 5.51 12.85
N VAL A 93 0.60 4.61 13.75
CA VAL A 93 1.84 4.76 14.52
C VAL A 93 3.05 4.79 13.60
N LEU A 94 3.05 4.01 12.51
CA LEU A 94 4.16 4.00 11.54
C LEU A 94 4.29 5.36 10.84
N ASP A 95 3.19 5.98 10.47
CA ASP A 95 3.20 7.31 9.87
C ASP A 95 3.81 8.34 10.85
N THR A 96 3.40 8.28 12.12
CA THR A 96 3.91 9.16 13.16
C THR A 96 5.42 8.97 13.36
N VAL A 97 5.89 7.73 13.42
CA VAL A 97 7.31 7.42 13.59
C VAL A 97 8.12 7.93 12.38
N MET A 98 7.63 7.70 11.16
CA MET A 98 8.33 8.17 9.96
C MET A 98 8.42 9.69 9.90
N GLN A 99 7.37 10.39 10.28
CA GLN A 99 7.39 11.85 10.33
C GLN A 99 8.41 12.35 11.35
N ALA A 100 8.49 11.72 12.51
CA ALA A 100 9.46 12.07 13.55
C ALA A 100 10.91 11.83 13.10
N VAL A 101 11.18 10.69 12.46
CA VAL A 101 12.51 10.36 11.93
C VAL A 101 12.93 11.36 10.85
N ARG A 102 12.03 11.69 9.94
CA ARG A 102 12.29 12.65 8.87
C ARG A 102 12.60 14.04 9.44
N ALA A 103 11.87 14.48 10.45
CA ALA A 103 12.08 15.78 11.09
C ALA A 103 13.40 15.85 11.84
N ALA A 104 13.89 14.73 12.36
CA ALA A 104 15.14 14.66 13.11
C ALA A 104 16.39 14.51 12.20
N ALA A 105 16.20 14.16 10.96
CA ALA A 105 17.30 13.90 10.03
C ALA A 105 17.89 15.18 9.42
#